data_a7a3c5883b57db3bb37dabf2211dbef5
#
_entry.id   a7a3c5883b57db3bb37dabf2211dbef5
#
_cell.length_a   1.000
_cell.length_b   1.000
_cell.length_c   1.000
_cell.angle_alpha   90.00
_cell.angle_beta   90.00
_cell.angle_gamma   90.00
#
_symmetry.space_group_name_H-M   'P 1'
#
loop_
_entity.id
_entity.type
_entity.pdbx_description
1 polymer ?
#
loop_
_entity_poly.entity_id
_entity_poly.type
_entity_poly.pdbx_seq_one_letter_code
_entity_poly.pdbx_strand_id
1 'polypeptide(L)'
;MLMAMIENIYETMNLRITETAFELHLRKIYPTRNILSMRETETISGQACLDVQKKTDGSVNIIGEVATDPVASWMIQSAQVASKFTLFTHHAKTFPNLVTALRNSMLRAGVFTNEQTAEEQVVQVLNFDIHLVKDFRGRRYIERITECIPVEDKNDYTYDYRNEKTLEGKIEKFMDNATNYFVKSTNKELYKYVNILEYHDGVYVLTNPISENNIREMRNNMDDADIEKFDAFLERNWGIKPPKEYDAGEEKTVQSSLGEEVKVPKKRGRKPKAKPAEA
;
A
#
# COMPACT_ATOMS: atom_id res chain seq x y z
N MET A 1 -16.95 -3.21 -9.37
CA MET A 1 -15.50 -3.10 -9.18
C MET A 1 -15.04 -3.94 -7.99
N LEU A 2 -15.46 -3.65 -6.75
CA LEU A 2 -15.00 -4.41 -5.56
C LEU A 2 -15.14 -5.94 -5.75
N MET A 3 -16.29 -6.42 -6.24
CA MET A 3 -16.50 -7.84 -6.54
C MET A 3 -15.49 -8.40 -7.57
N ALA A 4 -15.18 -7.63 -8.62
CA ALA A 4 -14.19 -8.06 -9.63
C ALA A 4 -12.76 -8.12 -9.04
N MET A 5 -12.42 -7.25 -8.09
CA MET A 5 -11.15 -7.35 -7.37
C MET A 5 -11.10 -8.58 -6.48
N ILE A 6 -12.20 -8.87 -5.76
CA ILE A 6 -12.30 -10.02 -4.87
C ILE A 6 -12.19 -11.35 -5.64
N GLU A 7 -12.73 -11.43 -6.85
CA GLU A 7 -12.63 -12.59 -7.72
C GLU A 7 -11.18 -12.94 -8.08
N ASN A 8 -10.30 -11.94 -8.14
CA ASN A 8 -8.89 -12.09 -8.47
C ASN A 8 -7.98 -12.30 -7.23
N ILE A 9 -8.53 -12.39 -6.03
CA ILE A 9 -7.77 -12.72 -4.82
C ILE A 9 -7.56 -14.24 -4.77
N TYR A 10 -6.34 -14.69 -4.50
CA TYR A 10 -6.01 -16.11 -4.38
C TYR A 10 -6.97 -16.83 -3.39
N GLU A 11 -7.42 -18.01 -3.76
CA GLU A 11 -8.35 -18.80 -2.94
C GLU A 11 -7.79 -19.19 -1.56
N THR A 12 -6.47 -19.25 -1.46
CA THR A 12 -5.77 -19.52 -0.19
C THR A 12 -5.78 -18.36 0.79
N MET A 13 -6.18 -17.16 0.34
CA MET A 13 -6.24 -15.98 1.20
C MET A 13 -7.56 -15.94 1.96
N ASN A 14 -7.47 -15.79 3.27
CA ASN A 14 -8.62 -15.67 4.17
C ASN A 14 -9.23 -14.26 4.06
N LEU A 15 -10.54 -14.16 3.85
CA LEU A 15 -11.24 -12.89 3.71
C LEU A 15 -11.95 -12.51 5.01
N ARG A 16 -11.80 -11.27 5.42
CA ARG A 16 -12.49 -10.65 6.56
C ARG A 16 -13.28 -9.46 6.06
N ILE A 17 -14.57 -9.53 6.21
CA ILE A 17 -15.51 -8.59 5.60
C ILE A 17 -16.27 -7.89 6.70
N THR A 18 -16.34 -6.56 6.61
CA THR A 18 -17.21 -5.76 7.46
C THR A 18 -18.09 -4.87 6.60
N GLU A 19 -19.37 -4.92 6.86
CA GLU A 19 -20.40 -4.17 6.12
C GLU A 19 -21.36 -3.52 7.13
N THR A 20 -21.95 -2.39 6.75
CA THR A 20 -23.09 -1.80 7.47
C THR A 20 -24.39 -2.56 7.14
N ALA A 21 -24.51 -3.03 5.91
CA ALA A 21 -25.57 -3.94 5.45
C ALA A 21 -24.93 -5.04 4.60
N PHE A 22 -25.43 -6.28 4.71
CA PHE A 22 -24.90 -7.38 3.90
C PHE A 22 -25.29 -7.25 2.43
N GLU A 23 -24.40 -6.68 1.62
CA GLU A 23 -24.61 -6.45 0.18
C GLU A 23 -23.75 -7.36 -0.69
N LEU A 24 -22.55 -7.70 -0.24
CA LEU A 24 -21.59 -8.47 -1.04
C LEU A 24 -21.93 -9.96 -1.13
N HIS A 25 -22.61 -10.53 -0.14
CA HIS A 25 -23.01 -11.94 -0.10
C HIS A 25 -21.90 -12.95 -0.44
N LEU A 26 -20.63 -12.64 -0.14
CA LEU A 26 -19.46 -13.41 -0.59
C LEU A 26 -19.49 -14.88 -0.13
N ARG A 27 -19.98 -15.16 1.07
CA ARG A 27 -20.11 -16.54 1.55
C ARG A 27 -21.05 -17.41 0.70
N LYS A 28 -22.03 -16.79 0.05
CA LYS A 28 -22.94 -17.48 -0.86
C LYS A 28 -22.29 -17.71 -2.23
N ILE A 29 -21.48 -16.76 -2.67
CA ILE A 29 -20.80 -16.79 -3.98
C ILE A 29 -19.59 -17.73 -3.93
N TYR A 30 -18.84 -17.69 -2.83
CA TYR A 30 -17.62 -18.49 -2.62
C TYR A 30 -17.75 -19.40 -1.38
N PRO A 31 -18.57 -20.45 -1.43
CA PRO A 31 -18.90 -21.27 -0.25
C PRO A 31 -17.72 -22.04 0.32
N THR A 32 -16.67 -22.29 -0.48
CA THR A 32 -15.48 -23.05 -0.09
C THR A 32 -14.36 -22.18 0.49
N ARG A 33 -14.42 -20.86 0.33
CA ARG A 33 -13.39 -19.95 0.83
C ARG A 33 -13.54 -19.68 2.33
N ASN A 34 -12.42 -19.45 3.00
CA ASN A 34 -12.43 -19.01 4.39
C ASN A 34 -12.86 -17.54 4.47
N ILE A 35 -14.12 -17.32 4.76
CA ILE A 35 -14.75 -15.99 4.81
C ILE A 35 -15.40 -15.79 6.19
N LEU A 36 -15.00 -14.73 6.89
CA LEU A 36 -15.69 -14.20 8.04
C LEU A 36 -16.35 -12.88 7.66
N SER A 37 -17.69 -12.88 7.62
CA SER A 37 -18.49 -11.66 7.38
C SER A 37 -19.07 -11.17 8.69
N MET A 38 -18.84 -9.90 8.97
CA MET A 38 -19.37 -9.20 10.13
C MET A 38 -20.18 -7.98 9.70
N ARG A 39 -21.17 -7.65 10.50
CA ARG A 39 -22.00 -6.46 10.29
C ARG A 39 -22.04 -5.64 11.57
N GLU A 40 -21.87 -4.34 11.43
CA GLU A 40 -22.16 -3.40 12.49
C GLU A 40 -23.67 -3.40 12.80
N THR A 41 -24.02 -3.37 14.06
CA THR A 41 -25.40 -3.32 14.57
C THR A 41 -25.46 -2.34 15.74
N GLU A 42 -26.66 -2.08 16.24
CA GLU A 42 -26.82 -1.26 17.45
C GLU A 42 -26.09 -1.82 18.68
N THR A 43 -25.87 -3.14 18.72
CA THR A 43 -25.22 -3.83 19.85
C THR A 43 -23.78 -4.24 19.60
N ILE A 44 -23.34 -4.26 18.32
CA ILE A 44 -21.97 -4.65 17.92
C ILE A 44 -21.38 -3.50 17.15
N SER A 45 -20.41 -2.82 17.74
CA SER A 45 -19.72 -1.70 17.10
C SER A 45 -18.69 -2.18 16.07
N GLY A 46 -18.32 -1.27 15.13
CA GLY A 46 -17.22 -1.51 14.21
C GLY A 46 -15.90 -1.83 14.91
N GLN A 47 -15.65 -1.23 16.08
CA GLN A 47 -14.48 -1.55 16.91
C GLN A 47 -14.50 -3.01 17.41
N ALA A 48 -15.66 -3.52 17.83
CA ALA A 48 -15.79 -4.92 18.25
C ALA A 48 -15.52 -5.87 17.06
N CYS A 49 -15.97 -5.52 15.86
CA CYS A 49 -15.64 -6.26 14.63
C CYS A 49 -14.12 -6.27 14.36
N LEU A 50 -13.44 -5.14 14.50
CA LEU A 50 -11.99 -5.05 14.36
C LEU A 50 -11.25 -5.94 15.36
N ASP A 51 -11.66 -5.93 16.63
CA ASP A 51 -11.04 -6.73 17.68
C ASP A 51 -11.18 -8.24 17.41
N VAL A 52 -12.29 -8.66 16.81
CA VAL A 52 -12.46 -10.04 16.33
C VAL A 52 -11.55 -10.31 15.14
N GLN A 53 -11.48 -9.40 14.17
CA GLN A 53 -10.62 -9.57 12.99
C GLN A 53 -9.15 -9.72 13.37
N LYS A 54 -8.63 -8.91 14.30
CA LYS A 54 -7.25 -8.99 14.79
C LYS A 54 -6.90 -10.35 15.42
N LYS A 55 -7.90 -11.06 15.95
CA LYS A 55 -7.74 -12.38 16.59
C LYS A 55 -7.92 -13.55 15.60
N THR A 56 -8.29 -13.25 14.36
CA THR A 56 -8.49 -14.25 13.31
C THR A 56 -7.41 -14.09 12.25
N ASP A 57 -6.96 -15.20 11.68
CA ASP A 57 -6.00 -15.18 10.58
C ASP A 57 -6.66 -14.63 9.30
N GLY A 58 -6.64 -13.29 9.13
CA GLY A 58 -7.19 -12.59 7.98
C GLY A 58 -6.09 -12.14 7.02
N SER A 59 -6.09 -12.65 5.79
CA SER A 59 -5.14 -12.17 4.76
C SER A 59 -5.61 -10.88 4.11
N VAL A 60 -6.91 -10.73 3.90
CA VAL A 60 -7.52 -9.58 3.22
C VAL A 60 -8.68 -9.03 4.04
N ASN A 61 -8.64 -7.74 4.32
CA ASN A 61 -9.76 -7.01 4.91
C ASN A 61 -10.58 -6.34 3.81
N ILE A 62 -11.90 -6.47 3.89
CA ILE A 62 -12.84 -5.87 2.95
C ILE A 62 -13.86 -5.08 3.74
N ILE A 63 -13.92 -3.78 3.51
CA ILE A 63 -14.90 -2.88 4.10
C ILE A 63 -15.86 -2.45 2.98
N GLY A 64 -17.12 -2.83 3.09
CA GLY A 64 -18.14 -2.57 2.07
C GLY A 64 -18.23 -1.08 1.73
N GLU A 65 -18.30 -0.23 2.76
CA GLU A 65 -18.33 1.23 2.62
C GLU A 65 -17.77 1.90 3.86
N VAL A 66 -16.97 2.94 3.65
CA VAL A 66 -16.49 3.84 4.71
C VAL A 66 -17.40 5.07 4.75
N ALA A 67 -18.54 4.93 5.45
CA ALA A 67 -19.57 5.95 5.50
C ALA A 67 -19.52 6.85 6.75
N THR A 68 -18.88 6.40 7.85
CA THR A 68 -18.84 7.11 9.12
C THR A 68 -17.43 7.25 9.69
N ASP A 69 -17.23 8.23 10.58
CA ASP A 69 -15.94 8.49 11.20
C ASP A 69 -15.39 7.28 12.00
N PRO A 70 -16.20 6.57 12.81
CA PRO A 70 -15.73 5.37 13.48
C PRO A 70 -15.28 4.27 12.51
N VAL A 71 -16.00 4.05 11.39
CA VAL A 71 -15.65 3.06 10.37
C VAL A 71 -14.36 3.44 9.65
N ALA A 72 -14.18 4.73 9.31
CA ALA A 72 -12.93 5.23 8.73
C ALA A 72 -11.73 4.98 9.64
N SER A 73 -11.86 5.36 10.91
CA SER A 73 -10.81 5.15 11.91
C SER A 73 -10.49 3.66 12.09
N TRP A 74 -11.51 2.84 12.20
CA TRP A 74 -11.38 1.40 12.31
C TRP A 74 -10.71 0.78 11.07
N MET A 75 -11.06 1.21 9.87
CA MET A 75 -10.45 0.76 8.61
C MET A 75 -8.95 1.05 8.58
N ILE A 76 -8.53 2.29 8.90
CA ILE A 76 -7.10 2.68 8.93
C ILE A 76 -6.33 1.80 9.92
N GLN A 77 -6.85 1.63 11.15
CA GLN A 77 -6.21 0.78 12.16
C GLN A 77 -6.11 -0.69 11.73
N SER A 78 -7.14 -1.22 11.05
CA SER A 78 -7.11 -2.62 10.59
C SER A 78 -6.11 -2.82 9.45
N ALA A 79 -5.99 -1.85 8.56
CA ALA A 79 -5.03 -1.89 7.45
C ALA A 79 -3.58 -1.92 7.93
N GLN A 80 -3.29 -1.29 9.07
CA GLN A 80 -1.92 -1.24 9.64
C GLN A 80 -1.46 -2.54 10.30
N VAL A 81 -2.37 -3.36 10.83
CA VAL A 81 -1.99 -4.36 11.84
C VAL A 81 -2.11 -5.81 11.38
N ALA A 82 -3.09 -6.14 10.54
CA ALA A 82 -3.52 -7.53 10.48
C ALA A 82 -3.74 -8.10 9.07
N SER A 83 -3.57 -7.33 8.01
CA SER A 83 -3.85 -7.82 6.66
C SER A 83 -2.68 -7.60 5.72
N LYS A 84 -2.58 -8.44 4.69
CA LYS A 84 -1.66 -8.21 3.57
C LYS A 84 -2.10 -7.00 2.77
N PHE A 85 -3.42 -6.82 2.60
CA PHE A 85 -4.03 -5.62 2.02
C PHE A 85 -5.47 -5.46 2.47
N THR A 86 -5.98 -4.24 2.33
CA THR A 86 -7.34 -3.85 2.69
C THR A 86 -8.02 -3.22 1.48
N LEU A 87 -9.25 -3.65 1.19
CA LEU A 87 -10.11 -3.08 0.15
C LEU A 87 -11.29 -2.36 0.82
N PHE A 88 -11.58 -1.14 0.36
CA PHE A 88 -12.74 -0.40 0.86
C PHE A 88 -13.32 0.49 -0.25
N THR A 89 -14.58 0.91 -0.09
CA THR A 89 -15.20 1.91 -0.95
C THR A 89 -15.44 3.21 -0.20
N HIS A 90 -15.30 4.33 -0.90
CA HIS A 90 -15.47 5.68 -0.36
C HIS A 90 -16.03 6.64 -1.43
N HIS A 91 -16.72 7.69 -0.99
CA HIS A 91 -17.27 8.74 -1.86
C HIS A 91 -16.41 10.01 -1.84
N ALA A 92 -15.25 9.98 -2.49
CA ALA A 92 -14.41 11.15 -2.69
C ALA A 92 -14.32 11.51 -4.18
N LYS A 93 -14.28 12.81 -4.51
CA LYS A 93 -14.18 13.27 -5.91
C LYS A 93 -12.75 13.25 -6.44
N THR A 94 -11.77 13.45 -5.56
CA THR A 94 -10.35 13.50 -5.91
C THR A 94 -9.54 12.75 -4.85
N PHE A 95 -8.34 12.33 -5.22
CA PHE A 95 -7.44 11.67 -4.27
C PHE A 95 -7.11 12.54 -3.04
N PRO A 96 -6.75 13.83 -3.16
CA PRO A 96 -6.56 14.69 -2.00
C PRO A 96 -7.80 14.82 -1.11
N ASN A 97 -9.01 14.82 -1.72
CA ASN A 97 -10.24 14.84 -0.93
C ASN A 97 -10.45 13.53 -0.15
N LEU A 98 -10.03 12.38 -0.69
CA LEU A 98 -10.04 11.10 0.01
C LEU A 98 -9.15 11.16 1.25
N VAL A 99 -7.89 11.57 1.08
CA VAL A 99 -6.92 11.70 2.20
C VAL A 99 -7.47 12.66 3.26
N THR A 100 -7.93 13.84 2.85
CA THR A 100 -8.49 14.85 3.77
C THR A 100 -9.73 14.33 4.51
N ALA A 101 -10.63 13.62 3.83
CA ALA A 101 -11.83 13.05 4.44
C ALA A 101 -11.48 12.01 5.50
N LEU A 102 -10.59 11.07 5.19
CA LEU A 102 -10.14 10.03 6.12
C LEU A 102 -9.39 10.63 7.32
N ARG A 103 -8.48 11.58 7.09
CA ARG A 103 -7.79 12.32 8.15
C ARG A 103 -8.78 12.99 9.10
N ASN A 104 -9.74 13.74 8.56
CA ASN A 104 -10.74 14.43 9.36
C ASN A 104 -11.62 13.46 10.15
N SER A 105 -11.93 12.29 9.57
CA SER A 105 -12.67 11.25 10.28
C SER A 105 -11.87 10.70 11.47
N MET A 106 -10.56 10.52 11.35
CA MET A 106 -9.70 10.09 12.46
C MET A 106 -9.63 11.11 13.59
N LEU A 107 -9.60 12.41 13.24
CA LEU A 107 -9.64 13.49 14.21
C LEU A 107 -11.00 13.55 14.94
N ARG A 108 -12.11 13.47 14.20
CA ARG A 108 -13.47 13.48 14.80
C ARG A 108 -13.76 12.23 15.62
N ALA A 109 -13.20 11.08 15.24
CA ALA A 109 -13.29 9.86 16.05
C ALA A 109 -12.46 9.93 17.35
N GLY A 110 -11.66 10.99 17.55
CA GLY A 110 -10.85 11.20 18.75
C GLY A 110 -9.63 10.29 18.87
N VAL A 111 -9.23 9.60 17.80
CA VAL A 111 -8.07 8.70 17.79
C VAL A 111 -6.77 9.49 17.79
N PHE A 112 -6.75 10.61 17.09
CA PHE A 112 -5.62 11.55 17.04
C PHE A 112 -6.09 12.97 17.33
N THR A 113 -5.19 13.75 17.93
CA THR A 113 -5.38 15.18 18.18
C THR A 113 -4.54 16.05 17.25
N ASN A 114 -3.55 15.48 16.59
CA ASN A 114 -2.65 16.15 15.67
C ASN A 114 -3.03 15.81 14.22
N GLU A 115 -3.23 16.85 13.42
CA GLU A 115 -3.64 16.72 12.01
C GLU A 115 -2.59 16.04 11.16
N GLN A 116 -1.32 16.40 11.33
CA GLN A 116 -0.22 15.82 10.60
C GLN A 116 -0.07 14.33 10.89
N THR A 117 -0.09 13.95 12.18
CA THR A 117 -0.02 12.54 12.58
C THR A 117 -1.19 11.73 12.01
N ALA A 118 -2.40 12.30 12.03
CA ALA A 118 -3.58 11.63 11.45
C ALA A 118 -3.41 11.43 9.93
N GLU A 119 -2.88 12.42 9.21
CA GLU A 119 -2.64 12.33 7.77
C GLU A 119 -1.53 11.32 7.46
N GLU A 120 -0.42 11.30 8.22
CA GLU A 120 0.64 10.29 8.11
C GLU A 120 0.09 8.87 8.21
N GLN A 121 -0.80 8.62 9.17
CA GLN A 121 -1.43 7.29 9.34
C GLN A 121 -2.32 6.91 8.14
N VAL A 122 -3.02 7.88 7.57
CA VAL A 122 -3.85 7.65 6.37
C VAL A 122 -2.99 7.30 5.17
N VAL A 123 -1.94 8.10 4.88
CA VAL A 123 -1.13 7.90 3.67
C VAL A 123 -0.26 6.63 3.73
N GLN A 124 0.06 6.15 4.93
CA GLN A 124 0.78 4.87 5.11
C GLN A 124 -0.02 3.65 4.69
N VAL A 125 -1.35 3.72 4.65
CA VAL A 125 -2.22 2.59 4.29
C VAL A 125 -2.87 2.74 2.93
N LEU A 126 -2.82 3.92 2.32
CA LEU A 126 -3.36 4.18 0.98
C LEU A 126 -2.29 3.94 -0.07
N ASN A 127 -2.41 2.84 -0.81
CA ASN A 127 -1.53 2.58 -1.95
C ASN A 127 -2.15 3.06 -3.26
N PHE A 128 -3.44 2.74 -3.50
CA PHE A 128 -4.12 3.04 -4.76
C PHE A 128 -5.55 3.51 -4.54
N ASP A 129 -5.99 4.46 -5.37
CA ASP A 129 -7.39 4.87 -5.53
C ASP A 129 -7.86 4.54 -6.95
N ILE A 130 -8.95 3.79 -7.05
CA ILE A 130 -9.60 3.47 -8.32
C ILE A 130 -10.88 4.31 -8.41
N HIS A 131 -10.82 5.42 -9.14
CA HIS A 131 -11.93 6.34 -9.26
C HIS A 131 -12.93 5.91 -10.33
N LEU A 132 -14.17 5.72 -9.91
CA LEU A 132 -15.28 5.32 -10.78
C LEU A 132 -16.21 6.49 -11.04
N VAL A 133 -16.56 6.68 -12.28
CA VAL A 133 -17.50 7.73 -12.72
C VAL A 133 -18.68 7.10 -13.43
N LYS A 134 -19.84 7.74 -13.27
CA LYS A 134 -21.05 7.48 -14.05
C LYS A 134 -21.33 8.71 -14.92
N ASP A 135 -21.29 8.54 -16.23
CA ASP A 135 -21.61 9.62 -17.17
C ASP A 135 -23.12 9.95 -17.23
N PHE A 136 -23.45 11.01 -17.92
CA PHE A 136 -24.86 11.45 -18.10
C PHE A 136 -25.73 10.44 -18.87
N ARG A 137 -25.11 9.50 -19.62
CA ARG A 137 -25.78 8.39 -20.32
C ARG A 137 -25.94 7.14 -19.43
N GLY A 138 -25.48 7.20 -18.17
CA GLY A 138 -25.56 6.10 -17.22
C GLY A 138 -24.45 5.05 -17.34
N ARG A 139 -23.47 5.23 -18.23
CA ARG A 139 -22.32 4.33 -18.35
C ARG A 139 -21.37 4.55 -17.18
N ARG A 140 -20.88 3.45 -16.62
CA ARG A 140 -19.90 3.45 -15.54
C ARG A 140 -18.55 2.99 -16.08
N TYR A 141 -17.49 3.72 -15.74
CA TYR A 141 -16.12 3.39 -16.14
C TYR A 141 -15.13 3.85 -15.08
N ILE A 142 -13.92 3.31 -15.14
CA ILE A 142 -12.81 3.80 -14.33
C ILE A 142 -12.33 5.10 -15.00
N GLU A 143 -12.39 6.22 -14.29
CA GLU A 143 -11.84 7.47 -14.78
C GLU A 143 -10.32 7.50 -14.69
N ARG A 144 -9.80 7.05 -13.54
CA ARG A 144 -8.36 6.98 -13.27
C ARG A 144 -8.03 5.95 -12.20
N ILE A 145 -6.79 5.51 -12.20
CA ILE A 145 -6.16 4.80 -11.10
C ILE A 145 -5.01 5.70 -10.61
N THR A 146 -5.06 6.10 -9.36
CA THR A 146 -4.09 6.99 -8.72
C THR A 146 -3.28 6.21 -7.69
N GLU A 147 -1.95 6.32 -7.74
CA GLU A 147 -1.04 5.81 -6.73
C GLU A 147 -0.74 6.88 -5.70
N CYS A 148 -0.74 6.51 -4.43
CA CYS A 148 -0.23 7.30 -3.32
C CYS A 148 1.23 6.91 -3.04
N ILE A 149 2.09 7.91 -2.97
CA ILE A 149 3.51 7.73 -2.69
C ILE A 149 3.84 8.53 -1.43
N PRO A 150 3.93 7.89 -0.25
CA PRO A 150 4.34 8.56 0.97
C PRO A 150 5.73 9.20 0.79
N VAL A 151 5.89 10.43 1.26
CA VAL A 151 7.18 11.09 1.29
C VAL A 151 7.92 10.58 2.52
N GLU A 152 9.00 9.84 2.31
CA GLU A 152 9.88 9.44 3.41
C GLU A 152 10.58 10.70 3.94
N ASP A 153 10.27 11.07 5.17
CA ASP A 153 10.91 12.21 5.85
C ASP A 153 12.32 11.80 6.32
N LYS A 154 13.26 11.77 5.38
CA LYS A 154 14.68 11.64 5.70
C LYS A 154 15.24 13.02 6.04
N ASN A 155 14.80 13.56 7.15
CA ASN A 155 15.21 14.87 7.63
C ASN A 155 16.54 14.82 8.40
N ASP A 156 17.44 13.91 8.00
CA ASP A 156 18.75 13.79 8.60
C ASP A 156 19.63 14.95 8.17
N TYR A 157 20.04 15.78 9.13
CA TYR A 157 21.05 16.78 8.91
C TYR A 157 22.40 16.09 8.67
N THR A 158 22.99 16.33 7.51
CA THR A 158 24.28 15.73 7.16
C THR A 158 25.45 16.60 7.64
N TYR A 159 26.47 15.93 8.21
CA TYR A 159 27.70 16.58 8.71
C TYR A 159 28.89 16.39 7.75
N ASP A 160 28.63 16.10 6.49
CA ASP A 160 29.64 15.80 5.46
C ASP A 160 30.53 16.99 5.11
N TYR A 161 30.13 18.22 5.42
CA TYR A 161 30.95 19.42 5.33
C TYR A 161 32.27 19.31 6.11
N ARG A 162 32.33 18.43 7.13
CA ARG A 162 33.56 18.18 7.89
C ARG A 162 34.65 17.51 7.07
N ASN A 163 34.29 16.83 5.99
CA ASN A 163 35.20 16.13 5.11
C ASN A 163 35.86 17.06 4.07
N GLU A 164 35.35 18.29 3.92
CA GLU A 164 35.91 19.27 2.99
C GLU A 164 37.29 19.74 3.45
N LYS A 165 38.22 19.91 2.47
CA LYS A 165 39.62 20.22 2.76
C LYS A 165 39.85 21.71 3.01
N THR A 166 39.03 22.56 2.39
CA THR A 166 39.17 24.03 2.47
C THR A 166 38.13 24.62 3.40
N LEU A 167 38.44 25.75 4.02
CA LEU A 167 37.48 26.47 4.85
C LEU A 167 36.26 26.94 4.03
N GLU A 168 36.52 27.43 2.83
CA GLU A 168 35.50 27.90 1.89
C GLU A 168 34.52 26.77 1.52
N GLY A 169 35.02 25.59 1.13
CA GLY A 169 34.21 24.42 0.85
C GLY A 169 33.43 23.92 2.05
N LYS A 170 34.01 24.01 3.27
CA LYS A 170 33.27 23.67 4.50
C LYS A 170 32.08 24.60 4.73
N ILE A 171 32.26 25.90 4.52
CA ILE A 171 31.20 26.91 4.70
C ILE A 171 30.11 26.71 3.65
N GLU A 172 30.49 26.57 2.38
CA GLU A 172 29.54 26.36 1.28
C GLU A 172 28.69 25.12 1.54
N LYS A 173 29.32 23.99 1.82
CA LYS A 173 28.62 22.72 2.08
C LYS A 173 27.76 22.75 3.36
N PHE A 174 28.22 23.46 4.39
CA PHE A 174 27.41 23.70 5.58
C PHE A 174 26.15 24.49 5.27
N MET A 175 26.29 25.57 4.47
CA MET A 175 25.14 26.41 4.07
C MET A 175 24.16 25.62 3.20
N ASP A 176 24.64 24.79 2.28
CA ASP A 176 23.80 23.92 1.46
C ASP A 176 23.04 22.90 2.33
N ASN A 177 23.73 22.24 3.25
CA ASN A 177 23.11 21.27 4.17
C ASN A 177 22.08 21.93 5.06
N ALA A 178 22.39 23.11 5.61
CA ALA A 178 21.45 23.88 6.44
C ALA A 178 20.23 24.32 5.63
N THR A 179 20.42 24.84 4.42
CA THR A 179 19.34 25.24 3.51
C THR A 179 18.45 24.06 3.19
N ASN A 180 19.03 22.92 2.79
CA ASN A 180 18.29 21.70 2.48
C ASN A 180 17.52 21.18 3.69
N TYR A 181 18.11 21.21 4.90
CA TYR A 181 17.44 20.83 6.13
C TYR A 181 16.23 21.72 6.40
N PHE A 182 16.38 23.05 6.32
CA PHE A 182 15.28 23.99 6.56
C PHE A 182 14.17 23.86 5.50
N VAL A 183 14.51 23.71 4.22
CA VAL A 183 13.53 23.47 3.14
C VAL A 183 12.73 22.21 3.40
N LYS A 184 13.40 21.12 3.76
CA LYS A 184 12.72 19.84 4.10
C LYS A 184 11.89 19.96 5.37
N SER A 185 12.39 20.62 6.41
CA SER A 185 11.68 20.81 7.69
C SER A 185 10.44 21.69 7.57
N THR A 186 10.41 22.59 6.58
CA THR A 186 9.25 23.46 6.30
C THR A 186 8.29 22.85 5.28
N ASN A 187 8.72 21.83 4.52
CA ASN A 187 7.84 21.12 3.60
C ASN A 187 6.90 20.21 4.40
N LYS A 188 5.61 20.52 4.32
CA LYS A 188 4.55 19.76 5.00
C LYS A 188 3.89 18.70 4.10
N GLU A 189 4.42 18.49 2.90
CA GLU A 189 3.89 17.46 2.00
C GLU A 189 4.24 16.07 2.54
N LEU A 190 3.23 15.34 2.99
CA LEU A 190 3.38 13.98 3.52
C LEU A 190 3.30 12.91 2.43
N TYR A 191 2.78 13.25 1.27
CA TYR A 191 2.63 12.34 0.16
C TYR A 191 2.64 13.05 -1.20
N LYS A 192 2.99 12.29 -2.22
CA LYS A 192 2.73 12.62 -3.62
C LYS A 192 1.70 11.64 -4.15
N TYR A 193 1.00 12.03 -5.21
CA TYR A 193 0.10 11.12 -5.92
C TYR A 193 0.27 11.28 -7.42
N VAL A 194 0.18 10.18 -8.13
CA VAL A 194 0.32 10.14 -9.59
C VAL A 194 -0.77 9.26 -10.18
N ASN A 195 -1.34 9.67 -11.31
CA ASN A 195 -2.24 8.81 -12.04
C ASN A 195 -1.41 7.81 -12.86
N ILE A 196 -1.67 6.53 -12.67
CA ILE A 196 -1.03 5.44 -13.42
C ILE A 196 -1.80 5.17 -14.70
N LEU A 197 -3.13 5.28 -14.63
CA LEU A 197 -4.06 5.03 -15.73
C LEU A 197 -5.13 6.09 -15.74
N GLU A 198 -5.44 6.59 -16.92
CA GLU A 198 -6.52 7.54 -17.16
C GLU A 198 -7.38 7.13 -18.35
N TYR A 199 -8.65 7.52 -18.33
CA TYR A 199 -9.57 7.31 -19.42
C TYR A 199 -9.75 8.61 -20.22
N HIS A 200 -9.37 8.58 -21.49
CA HIS A 200 -9.49 9.70 -22.42
C HIS A 200 -10.27 9.27 -23.66
N ASP A 201 -11.42 9.89 -23.92
CA ASP A 201 -12.20 9.73 -25.16
C ASP A 201 -12.45 8.29 -25.63
N GLY A 202 -12.72 7.39 -24.70
CA GLY A 202 -13.02 5.99 -25.02
C GLY A 202 -11.85 5.04 -24.92
N VAL A 203 -10.64 5.54 -24.57
CA VAL A 203 -9.41 4.75 -24.49
C VAL A 203 -8.78 4.89 -23.11
N TYR A 204 -8.27 3.79 -22.57
CA TYR A 204 -7.43 3.80 -21.38
C TYR A 204 -5.97 4.03 -21.75
N VAL A 205 -5.36 5.01 -21.10
CA VAL A 205 -3.96 5.39 -21.32
C VAL A 205 -3.17 5.19 -20.02
N LEU A 206 -2.05 4.47 -20.10
CA LEU A 206 -1.09 4.39 -19.01
C LEU A 206 -0.25 5.67 -19.01
N THR A 207 -0.32 6.44 -17.92
CA THR A 207 0.28 7.77 -17.83
C THR A 207 1.61 7.79 -17.10
N ASN A 208 1.71 7.11 -15.96
CA ASN A 208 2.92 7.04 -15.16
C ASN A 208 3.21 5.61 -14.70
N PRO A 209 4.48 5.24 -14.50
CA PRO A 209 4.84 3.96 -13.94
C PRO A 209 4.46 3.88 -12.45
N ILE A 210 4.22 2.65 -11.98
CA ILE A 210 4.06 2.35 -10.55
C ILE A 210 5.41 2.55 -9.85
N SER A 211 5.40 3.06 -8.62
CA SER A 211 6.61 3.27 -7.82
C SER A 211 7.31 1.95 -7.48
N GLU A 212 8.64 2.01 -7.31
CA GLU A 212 9.45 0.83 -6.96
C GLU A 212 8.99 0.17 -5.66
N ASN A 213 8.56 0.96 -4.68
CA ASN A 213 8.08 0.46 -3.40
C ASN A 213 6.81 -0.39 -3.58
N ASN A 214 5.82 0.12 -4.32
CA ASN A 214 4.59 -0.62 -4.58
C ASN A 214 4.83 -1.82 -5.51
N ILE A 215 5.70 -1.72 -6.51
CA ILE A 215 6.11 -2.88 -7.34
C ILE A 215 6.68 -3.99 -6.46
N ARG A 216 7.57 -3.66 -5.54
CA ARG A 216 8.19 -4.64 -4.62
C ARG A 216 7.15 -5.28 -3.70
N GLU A 217 6.23 -4.48 -3.15
CA GLU A 217 5.17 -4.97 -2.28
C GLU A 217 4.19 -5.89 -3.03
N MET A 218 3.81 -5.52 -4.24
CA MET A 218 2.96 -6.34 -5.10
C MET A 218 3.60 -7.69 -5.41
N ARG A 219 4.88 -7.72 -5.80
CA ARG A 219 5.63 -8.96 -6.07
C ARG A 219 5.69 -9.88 -4.86
N ASN A 220 5.86 -9.34 -3.65
CA ASN A 220 5.90 -10.14 -2.41
C ASN A 220 4.58 -10.86 -2.11
N ASN A 221 3.50 -10.46 -2.77
CA ASN A 221 2.16 -11.02 -2.59
C ASN A 221 1.63 -11.79 -3.81
N MET A 222 2.47 -12.00 -4.84
CA MET A 222 2.16 -12.77 -6.05
C MET A 222 2.86 -14.12 -6.03
N ASP A 223 2.30 -15.10 -6.75
CA ASP A 223 3.00 -16.34 -7.08
C ASP A 223 3.97 -16.14 -8.26
N ASP A 224 4.81 -17.13 -8.53
CA ASP A 224 5.85 -17.05 -9.58
C ASP A 224 5.25 -16.77 -10.97
N ALA A 225 4.10 -17.36 -11.29
CA ALA A 225 3.45 -17.22 -12.59
C ALA A 225 2.86 -15.80 -12.79
N ASP A 226 2.35 -15.21 -11.73
CA ASP A 226 1.83 -13.84 -11.77
C ASP A 226 2.96 -12.81 -11.72
N ILE A 227 4.08 -13.10 -11.04
CA ILE A 227 5.30 -12.27 -11.10
C ILE A 227 5.81 -12.19 -12.53
N GLU A 228 5.89 -13.33 -13.27
CA GLU A 228 6.33 -13.33 -14.68
C GLU A 228 5.44 -12.45 -15.56
N LYS A 229 4.10 -12.54 -15.40
CA LYS A 229 3.16 -11.71 -16.14
C LYS A 229 3.28 -10.22 -15.78
N PHE A 230 3.44 -9.94 -14.50
CA PHE A 230 3.58 -8.58 -13.99
C PHE A 230 4.88 -7.94 -14.49
N ASP A 231 6.00 -8.65 -14.44
CA ASP A 231 7.28 -8.18 -14.94
C ASP A 231 7.25 -7.93 -16.45
N ALA A 232 6.63 -8.83 -17.23
CA ALA A 232 6.42 -8.61 -18.65
C ALA A 232 5.53 -7.38 -18.94
N PHE A 233 4.53 -7.12 -18.10
CA PHE A 233 3.70 -5.91 -18.18
C PHE A 233 4.52 -4.64 -17.90
N LEU A 234 5.34 -4.65 -16.84
CA LEU A 234 6.19 -3.51 -16.45
C LEU A 234 7.22 -3.19 -17.54
N GLU A 235 7.89 -4.21 -18.07
CA GLU A 235 8.90 -4.03 -19.14
C GLU A 235 8.26 -3.51 -20.42
N ARG A 236 7.13 -4.09 -20.85
CA ARG A 236 6.44 -3.69 -22.08
C ARG A 236 5.93 -2.25 -22.05
N ASN A 237 5.38 -1.80 -20.92
CA ASN A 237 4.69 -0.52 -20.84
C ASN A 237 5.59 0.62 -20.33
N TRP A 238 6.57 0.32 -19.49
CA TRP A 238 7.41 1.35 -18.85
C TRP A 238 8.91 1.05 -18.92
N GLY A 239 9.34 -0.04 -19.56
CA GLY A 239 10.75 -0.41 -19.66
C GLY A 239 11.39 -0.80 -18.34
N ILE A 240 10.57 -1.07 -17.31
CA ILE A 240 11.05 -1.48 -16.00
C ILE A 240 11.40 -2.98 -16.07
N LYS A 241 12.70 -3.28 -15.94
CA LYS A 241 13.18 -4.66 -15.95
C LYS A 241 13.05 -5.29 -14.57
N PRO A 242 12.79 -6.62 -14.50
CA PRO A 242 12.83 -7.33 -13.25
C PRO A 242 14.19 -7.15 -12.56
N PRO A 243 14.23 -7.11 -11.21
CA PRO A 243 15.50 -7.09 -10.50
C PRO A 243 16.32 -8.30 -10.96
N LYS A 244 17.59 -8.08 -11.28
CA LYS A 244 18.51 -9.22 -11.54
C LYS A 244 18.40 -10.15 -10.35
N GLU A 245 18.16 -11.44 -10.58
CA GLU A 245 18.24 -12.43 -9.52
C GLU A 245 19.52 -12.18 -8.74
N TYR A 246 19.39 -12.00 -7.44
CA TYR A 246 20.54 -11.92 -6.57
C TYR A 246 21.28 -13.24 -6.72
N ASP A 247 22.44 -13.20 -7.39
CA ASP A 247 23.31 -14.35 -7.49
C ASP A 247 23.64 -14.76 -6.03
N ALA A 248 23.12 -15.93 -5.62
CA ALA A 248 23.20 -16.43 -4.26
C ALA A 248 24.65 -16.75 -3.83
N GLY A 249 25.64 -16.22 -4.57
CA GLY A 249 27.05 -16.42 -4.44
C GLY A 249 27.81 -15.43 -3.56
N GLU A 250 27.30 -14.24 -3.32
CA GLU A 250 27.99 -13.27 -2.47
C GLU A 250 27.50 -13.35 -1.02
N GLU A 251 28.32 -13.90 -0.15
CA GLU A 251 28.14 -13.82 1.31
C GLU A 251 28.25 -12.36 1.74
N LYS A 252 27.14 -11.71 2.06
CA LYS A 252 27.17 -10.38 2.68
C LYS A 252 27.60 -10.54 4.14
N THR A 253 28.79 -10.09 4.45
CA THR A 253 29.25 -9.86 5.83
C THR A 253 28.56 -8.61 6.35
N VAL A 254 27.68 -8.75 7.32
CA VAL A 254 27.04 -7.62 8.00
C VAL A 254 27.83 -7.33 9.25
N GLN A 255 28.38 -6.12 9.39
CA GLN A 255 28.96 -5.67 10.65
C GLN A 255 27.85 -5.49 11.68
N SER A 256 27.96 -6.22 12.79
CA SER A 256 27.08 -6.02 13.94
C SER A 256 27.37 -4.69 14.62
N SER A 257 26.38 -4.13 15.32
CA SER A 257 26.54 -2.92 16.13
C SER A 257 27.61 -3.02 17.24
N LEU A 258 28.19 -4.19 17.42
CA LEU A 258 29.27 -4.49 18.36
C LEU A 258 30.64 -4.69 17.68
N GLY A 259 30.75 -4.46 16.36
CA GLY A 259 32.01 -4.55 15.62
C GLY A 259 32.44 -5.98 15.27
N GLU A 260 31.65 -7.00 15.51
CA GLU A 260 31.93 -8.38 15.15
C GLU A 260 31.34 -8.76 13.79
N GLU A 261 32.09 -9.46 12.95
CA GLU A 261 31.62 -10.01 11.68
C GLU A 261 30.74 -11.25 11.93
N VAL A 262 29.43 -11.13 11.65
CA VAL A 262 28.48 -12.24 11.75
C VAL A 262 28.17 -12.79 10.37
N LYS A 263 28.46 -14.07 10.13
CA LYS A 263 28.06 -14.80 8.92
C LYS A 263 26.57 -15.14 8.98
N VAL A 264 25.79 -14.60 8.03
CA VAL A 264 24.36 -14.93 7.93
C VAL A 264 24.22 -16.30 7.25
N PRO A 265 23.51 -17.27 7.85
CA PRO A 265 23.34 -18.60 7.26
C PRO A 265 22.50 -18.54 5.97
N LYS A 266 22.94 -19.26 4.92
CA LYS A 266 22.23 -19.39 3.65
C LYS A 266 20.81 -19.91 3.88
N LYS A 267 19.78 -19.16 3.45
CA LYS A 267 18.43 -19.71 3.26
C LYS A 267 18.53 -20.82 2.21
N ARG A 268 18.25 -22.06 2.59
CA ARG A 268 18.17 -23.18 1.65
C ARG A 268 17.04 -22.91 0.64
N GLY A 269 17.40 -22.64 -0.61
CA GLY A 269 16.47 -22.58 -1.71
C GLY A 269 15.70 -23.90 -1.83
N ARG A 270 14.39 -23.83 -2.04
CA ARG A 270 13.57 -25.00 -2.32
C ARG A 270 14.06 -25.62 -3.64
N LYS A 271 14.49 -26.89 -3.59
CA LYS A 271 14.82 -27.63 -4.82
C LYS A 271 13.60 -27.71 -5.73
N PRO A 272 13.75 -27.50 -7.06
CA PRO A 272 12.67 -27.69 -8.02
C PRO A 272 12.09 -29.11 -7.88
N LYS A 273 10.76 -29.24 -7.83
CA LYS A 273 10.11 -30.54 -7.90
C LYS A 273 10.38 -31.16 -9.27
N ALA A 274 10.91 -32.37 -9.29
CA ALA A 274 11.08 -33.15 -10.51
C ALA A 274 9.72 -33.34 -11.20
N LYS A 275 9.69 -33.12 -12.53
CA LYS A 275 8.52 -33.43 -13.38
C LYS A 275 8.17 -34.89 -13.22
N PRO A 276 6.86 -35.29 -13.18
CA PRO A 276 6.45 -36.69 -13.28
C PRO A 276 6.85 -37.22 -14.65
N ALA A 277 7.42 -38.43 -14.65
CA ALA A 277 7.66 -39.17 -15.89
C ALA A 277 6.31 -39.53 -16.53
N GLU A 278 6.14 -39.19 -17.78
CA GLU A 278 5.04 -39.67 -18.61
C GLU A 278 5.15 -41.20 -18.76
N ALA A 279 4.08 -41.89 -18.41
CA ALA A 279 3.83 -43.29 -18.77
C ALA A 279 2.54 -43.37 -19.58
#